data_2782aaef91353946efe7609a99caac96
#
_entry.id   2782aaef91353946efe7609a99caac96
#
_cell.length_a   1.000
_cell.length_b   1.000
_cell.length_c   1.000
_cell.angle_alpha   90.00
_cell.angle_beta   90.00
_cell.angle_gamma   90.00
#
_symmetry.space_group_name_H-M   'P 1'
#
loop_
_entity.id
_entity.type
_entity.pdbx_description
1 polymer ?
#
loop_
_entity_poly.entity_id
_entity_poly.type
_entity_poly.pdbx_seq_one_letter_code
_entity_poly.pdbx_strand_id
1 'polypeptide(L)'
;MQRITEIVLKLRKRLASGTGNVPSAAGVRAPEFFLTLDHPADDEVQVSIAGEISMNSAGDVRTQLLRIVQPHGIRNLIIDLEKVEYFDSSGAAILTELGEMCREMGRSLELKNVPARIQSFMDLVDAQRLKTGAILEPTRPPNLLVQIGGGLLDVGRNGRDIITFIGATIIALAQDLAHPRKLKWDSLWNIVERSGSDAVPIVTILSFLMGAILAFQSAIQLRKFGANLFVADLVSLSICLEMGPLLTALIVAGRSGAAYAAQIGTMQVNEEVDALRVMAIDPIRYLVSPRVLAVACVTPCLTLVADLMGVLGGCLVAAFSLDLTPVAYFNQVNKVLEITDVTKGLAKSFVFGLEIATIGCLRGFQVRGGAESVGSATTSAVVTGIFILTVTDAVFAVLYYYFPVVWNM
;
A
#
# COMPACT_ATOMS: atom_id res chain seq x y z
N MET A 1 -47.90 -14.51 0.75
CA MET A 1 -47.83 -15.73 -0.03
C MET A 1 -48.47 -15.62 -1.42
N GLN A 2 -49.63 -15.01 -1.65
CA GLN A 2 -50.27 -14.94 -2.99
C GLN A 2 -49.50 -14.17 -4.07
N ARG A 3 -48.70 -13.14 -3.75
CA ARG A 3 -47.96 -12.39 -4.76
C ARG A 3 -46.75 -13.12 -5.36
N ILE A 4 -46.15 -14.05 -4.62
CA ILE A 4 -44.98 -14.82 -5.10
C ILE A 4 -45.44 -15.94 -6.05
N THR A 5 -46.60 -16.55 -5.80
CA THR A 5 -47.21 -17.58 -6.65
C THR A 5 -47.62 -17.00 -8.02
N GLU A 6 -48.09 -15.75 -8.07
CA GLU A 6 -48.43 -15.09 -9.36
C GLU A 6 -47.21 -14.77 -10.22
N ILE A 7 -46.07 -14.42 -9.61
CA ILE A 7 -44.83 -14.14 -10.35
C ILE A 7 -44.25 -15.43 -10.93
N VAL A 8 -44.28 -16.51 -10.19
CA VAL A 8 -43.81 -17.82 -10.63
C VAL A 8 -44.72 -18.38 -11.77
N LEU A 9 -46.03 -18.19 -11.68
CA LEU A 9 -46.98 -18.60 -12.75
C LEU A 9 -46.79 -17.75 -14.04
N LYS A 10 -46.51 -16.47 -13.93
CA LYS A 10 -46.22 -15.61 -15.09
C LYS A 10 -44.90 -15.97 -15.78
N LEU A 11 -43.86 -16.35 -15.02
CA LEU A 11 -42.60 -16.85 -15.57
C LEU A 11 -42.77 -18.21 -16.26
N ARG A 12 -43.57 -19.13 -15.68
CA ARG A 12 -43.85 -20.44 -16.27
C ARG A 12 -44.63 -20.35 -17.59
N LYS A 13 -45.54 -19.38 -17.73
CA LYS A 13 -46.26 -19.14 -18.99
C LYS A 13 -45.41 -18.50 -20.08
N ARG A 14 -44.36 -17.72 -19.73
CA ARG A 14 -43.44 -17.15 -20.72
C ARG A 14 -42.40 -18.14 -21.24
N LEU A 15 -42.06 -19.18 -20.48
CA LEU A 15 -41.13 -20.24 -20.89
C LEU A 15 -41.79 -21.33 -21.74
N ALA A 16 -43.14 -21.45 -21.74
CA ALA A 16 -43.89 -22.44 -22.52
C ALA A 16 -44.28 -21.95 -23.92
N SER A 17 -44.15 -20.69 -24.25
CA SER A 17 -44.39 -20.12 -25.58
C SER A 17 -43.07 -19.78 -26.26
N GLY A 18 -42.39 -20.79 -26.77
CA GLY A 18 -41.24 -20.58 -27.65
C GLY A 18 -41.69 -19.94 -28.97
N THR A 19 -41.37 -18.69 -29.14
CA THR A 19 -41.09 -17.97 -30.40
C THR A 19 -41.05 -16.47 -30.09
N GLY A 20 -39.92 -15.83 -30.27
CA GLY A 20 -39.81 -14.39 -30.18
C GLY A 20 -38.36 -13.93 -30.15
N ASN A 21 -37.85 -13.65 -31.31
CA ASN A 21 -36.58 -12.94 -31.53
C ASN A 21 -36.53 -11.66 -30.70
N VAL A 22 -35.59 -11.52 -29.78
CA VAL A 22 -35.30 -10.28 -29.04
C VAL A 22 -33.91 -9.81 -29.45
N PRO A 23 -33.74 -8.54 -29.83
CA PRO A 23 -32.46 -8.03 -30.31
C PRO A 23 -31.41 -7.97 -29.18
N SER A 24 -30.23 -8.40 -29.53
CA SER A 24 -28.99 -8.33 -28.74
C SER A 24 -28.77 -6.93 -28.23
N ALA A 25 -28.97 -6.70 -26.90
CA ALA A 25 -28.41 -5.62 -26.18
C ALA A 25 -27.14 -6.10 -25.48
N ALA A 26 -26.03 -5.50 -25.79
CA ALA A 26 -24.70 -5.82 -25.30
C ALA A 26 -24.64 -5.86 -23.76
N GLY A 27 -24.10 -6.96 -23.20
CA GLY A 27 -23.45 -6.92 -21.89
C GLY A 27 -24.07 -7.70 -20.74
N VAL A 28 -25.11 -8.53 -20.93
CA VAL A 28 -25.58 -9.44 -19.87
C VAL A 28 -25.18 -10.88 -20.27
N ARG A 29 -24.09 -11.39 -19.67
CA ARG A 29 -23.79 -12.83 -19.74
C ARG A 29 -24.97 -13.61 -19.14
N ALA A 30 -25.41 -14.65 -19.82
CA ALA A 30 -26.38 -15.61 -19.28
C ALA A 30 -25.81 -16.13 -17.94
N PRO A 31 -26.65 -16.35 -16.90
CA PRO A 31 -26.18 -16.88 -15.64
C PRO A 31 -25.50 -18.22 -15.87
N GLU A 32 -24.26 -18.36 -15.43
CA GLU A 32 -23.42 -19.56 -15.62
C GLU A 32 -23.95 -20.75 -14.82
N PHE A 33 -24.96 -20.57 -13.97
CA PHE A 33 -25.57 -21.59 -13.13
C PHE A 33 -27.07 -21.34 -12.91
N PHE A 34 -27.80 -22.42 -12.62
CA PHE A 34 -29.22 -22.39 -12.25
C PHE A 34 -29.45 -23.18 -10.98
N LEU A 35 -30.24 -22.62 -10.04
CA LEU A 35 -30.67 -23.29 -8.82
C LEU A 35 -32.17 -23.60 -8.91
N THR A 36 -32.53 -24.87 -8.72
CA THR A 36 -33.93 -25.30 -8.66
C THR A 36 -34.22 -25.82 -7.26
N LEU A 37 -35.29 -25.29 -6.65
CA LEU A 37 -35.74 -25.68 -5.31
C LEU A 37 -36.90 -26.64 -5.41
N ASP A 38 -36.77 -27.75 -4.71
CA ASP A 38 -37.85 -28.72 -4.55
C ASP A 38 -38.06 -29.01 -3.05
N HIS A 39 -39.33 -29.22 -2.66
CA HIS A 39 -39.67 -29.51 -1.27
C HIS A 39 -40.29 -30.92 -1.20
N PRO A 40 -39.49 -31.98 -1.04
CA PRO A 40 -39.98 -33.35 -0.99
C PRO A 40 -40.77 -33.68 0.29
N ALA A 41 -40.52 -32.98 1.40
CA ALA A 41 -41.23 -33.07 2.69
C ALA A 41 -41.25 -31.73 3.41
N ASP A 42 -42.09 -31.56 4.45
CA ASP A 42 -42.25 -30.30 5.19
C ASP A 42 -40.94 -29.86 5.89
N ASP A 43 -40.04 -30.80 6.22
CA ASP A 43 -38.77 -30.56 6.92
C ASP A 43 -37.53 -30.69 6.00
N GLU A 44 -37.72 -30.98 4.71
CA GLU A 44 -36.63 -31.23 3.76
C GLU A 44 -36.66 -30.27 2.58
N VAL A 45 -35.50 -29.75 2.22
CA VAL A 45 -35.32 -28.91 1.04
C VAL A 45 -34.25 -29.52 0.15
N GLN A 46 -34.62 -29.81 -1.08
CA GLN A 46 -33.71 -30.27 -2.12
C GLN A 46 -33.37 -29.12 -3.05
N VAL A 47 -32.04 -28.85 -3.20
CA VAL A 47 -31.49 -27.82 -4.09
C VAL A 47 -30.74 -28.53 -5.22
N SER A 48 -31.23 -28.46 -6.43
CA SER A 48 -30.51 -28.99 -7.60
C SER A 48 -29.73 -27.86 -8.26
N ILE A 49 -28.44 -28.07 -8.44
CA ILE A 49 -27.51 -27.10 -9.06
C ILE A 49 -27.20 -27.59 -10.47
N ALA A 50 -27.34 -26.70 -11.46
CA ALA A 50 -27.01 -27.02 -12.86
C ALA A 50 -26.09 -25.93 -13.42
N GLY A 51 -25.06 -26.32 -14.20
CA GLY A 51 -24.10 -25.42 -14.84
C GLY A 51 -22.74 -25.43 -14.17
N GLU A 52 -22.05 -24.29 -14.16
CA GLU A 52 -20.66 -24.16 -13.68
C GLU A 52 -20.59 -23.54 -12.32
N ILE A 53 -19.85 -24.18 -11.39
CA ILE A 53 -19.48 -23.63 -10.10
C ILE A 53 -17.99 -23.32 -10.16
N SER A 54 -17.68 -22.06 -10.49
CA SER A 54 -16.32 -21.55 -10.67
C SER A 54 -16.10 -20.31 -9.79
N MET A 55 -14.87 -19.84 -9.71
CA MET A 55 -14.52 -18.62 -8.96
C MET A 55 -15.38 -17.41 -9.37
N ASN A 56 -15.84 -17.33 -10.62
CA ASN A 56 -16.67 -16.24 -11.13
C ASN A 56 -18.12 -16.32 -10.66
N SER A 57 -18.67 -17.53 -10.53
CA SER A 57 -20.04 -17.79 -10.11
C SER A 57 -20.18 -18.06 -8.60
N ALA A 58 -19.06 -18.31 -7.93
CA ALA A 58 -19.01 -18.70 -6.51
C ALA A 58 -19.73 -17.72 -5.57
N GLY A 59 -19.57 -16.42 -5.76
CA GLY A 59 -20.19 -15.39 -4.93
C GLY A 59 -21.72 -15.42 -5.00
N ASP A 60 -22.26 -15.61 -6.20
CA ASP A 60 -23.70 -15.66 -6.44
C ASP A 60 -24.32 -16.99 -5.95
N VAL A 61 -23.64 -18.11 -6.22
CA VAL A 61 -24.03 -19.44 -5.71
C VAL A 61 -24.08 -19.42 -4.18
N ARG A 62 -23.02 -18.94 -3.53
CA ARG A 62 -22.95 -18.81 -2.08
C ARG A 62 -24.09 -17.97 -1.52
N THR A 63 -24.33 -16.80 -2.10
CA THR A 63 -25.37 -15.88 -1.63
C THR A 63 -26.77 -16.49 -1.74
N GLN A 64 -27.04 -17.22 -2.82
CA GLN A 64 -28.32 -17.87 -3.03
C GLN A 64 -28.51 -19.07 -2.09
N LEU A 65 -27.49 -19.91 -1.90
CA LEU A 65 -27.53 -21.03 -0.96
C LEU A 65 -27.70 -20.57 0.48
N LEU A 66 -27.01 -19.49 0.89
CA LEU A 66 -27.19 -18.90 2.23
C LEU A 66 -28.61 -18.40 2.46
N ARG A 67 -29.26 -17.80 1.47
CA ARG A 67 -30.67 -17.36 1.58
C ARG A 67 -31.63 -18.54 1.76
N ILE A 68 -31.31 -19.70 1.21
CA ILE A 68 -32.12 -20.91 1.33
C ILE A 68 -31.95 -21.52 2.71
N VAL A 69 -30.77 -21.45 3.30
CA VAL A 69 -30.46 -22.04 4.61
C VAL A 69 -30.97 -21.19 5.78
N GLN A 70 -31.12 -19.87 5.64
CA GLN A 70 -31.52 -18.95 6.72
C GLN A 70 -32.95 -19.13 7.28
N PRO A 71 -34.01 -19.55 6.54
CA PRO A 71 -35.35 -19.71 7.10
C PRO A 71 -35.41 -20.80 8.19
N HIS A 72 -36.10 -20.49 9.31
CA HIS A 72 -36.36 -21.43 10.38
C HIS A 72 -37.38 -22.51 9.92
N GLY A 73 -37.03 -23.77 10.10
CA GLY A 73 -37.96 -24.90 9.79
C GLY A 73 -37.34 -26.02 8.98
N ILE A 74 -36.18 -25.82 8.35
CA ILE A 74 -35.51 -26.86 7.56
C ILE A 74 -34.63 -27.69 8.49
N ARG A 75 -34.78 -29.01 8.51
CA ARG A 75 -33.92 -29.94 9.22
C ARG A 75 -32.87 -30.58 8.33
N ASN A 76 -33.25 -30.92 7.11
CA ASN A 76 -32.40 -31.60 6.15
C ASN A 76 -32.27 -30.77 4.89
N LEU A 77 -31.05 -30.44 4.51
CA LEU A 77 -30.71 -29.82 3.23
C LEU A 77 -30.06 -30.86 2.32
N ILE A 78 -30.67 -31.10 1.17
CA ILE A 78 -30.14 -32.03 0.17
C ILE A 78 -29.66 -31.21 -1.03
N ILE A 79 -28.39 -31.34 -1.38
CA ILE A 79 -27.85 -30.70 -2.59
C ILE A 79 -27.59 -31.75 -3.66
N ASP A 80 -28.27 -31.59 -4.78
CA ASP A 80 -28.14 -32.47 -5.95
C ASP A 80 -27.19 -31.84 -6.97
N LEU A 81 -26.07 -32.53 -7.25
CA LEU A 81 -24.99 -32.08 -8.12
C LEU A 81 -24.99 -32.80 -9.48
N GLU A 82 -26.05 -33.57 -9.85
CA GLU A 82 -26.11 -34.37 -11.08
C GLU A 82 -25.83 -33.53 -12.34
N LYS A 83 -26.32 -32.28 -12.37
CA LYS A 83 -26.25 -31.38 -13.54
C LYS A 83 -25.12 -30.35 -13.48
N VAL A 84 -24.15 -30.54 -12.58
CA VAL A 84 -22.96 -29.65 -12.48
C VAL A 84 -21.94 -30.09 -13.53
N GLU A 85 -21.68 -29.20 -14.49
CA GLU A 85 -20.74 -29.43 -15.59
C GLU A 85 -19.29 -29.14 -15.21
N TYR A 86 -19.07 -28.07 -14.44
CA TYR A 86 -17.75 -27.66 -13.96
C TYR A 86 -17.77 -27.36 -12.46
N PHE A 87 -16.71 -27.81 -11.76
CA PHE A 87 -16.58 -27.65 -10.32
C PHE A 87 -15.10 -27.44 -9.93
N ASP A 88 -14.78 -26.36 -9.26
CA ASP A 88 -13.43 -26.01 -8.82
C ASP A 88 -13.29 -25.91 -7.29
N SER A 89 -12.14 -25.41 -6.82
CA SER A 89 -11.86 -25.23 -5.40
C SER A 89 -12.82 -24.26 -4.70
N SER A 90 -13.38 -23.29 -5.42
CA SER A 90 -14.38 -22.37 -4.89
C SER A 90 -15.70 -23.08 -4.59
N GLY A 91 -16.11 -24.00 -5.45
CA GLY A 91 -17.27 -24.86 -5.22
C GLY A 91 -17.08 -25.76 -4.00
N ALA A 92 -15.91 -26.38 -3.84
CA ALA A 92 -15.60 -27.19 -2.67
C ALA A 92 -15.61 -26.36 -1.37
N ALA A 93 -15.08 -25.14 -1.41
CA ALA A 93 -15.10 -24.23 -0.26
C ALA A 93 -16.53 -23.85 0.17
N ILE A 94 -17.42 -23.55 -0.81
CA ILE A 94 -18.82 -23.21 -0.54
C ILE A 94 -19.56 -24.39 0.11
N LEU A 95 -19.42 -25.60 -0.44
CA LEU A 95 -20.08 -26.79 0.11
C LEU A 95 -19.59 -27.11 1.53
N THR A 96 -18.29 -26.90 1.78
CA THR A 96 -17.71 -27.09 3.12
C THR A 96 -18.24 -26.05 4.11
N GLU A 97 -18.26 -24.78 3.74
CA GLU A 97 -18.82 -23.68 4.56
C GLU A 97 -20.30 -23.94 4.89
N LEU A 98 -21.07 -24.41 3.90
CA LEU A 98 -22.47 -24.77 4.09
C LEU A 98 -22.64 -25.94 5.07
N GLY A 99 -21.78 -26.95 4.95
CA GLY A 99 -21.79 -28.11 5.85
C GLY A 99 -21.50 -27.73 7.30
N GLU A 100 -20.51 -26.85 7.52
CA GLU A 100 -20.18 -26.31 8.83
C GLU A 100 -21.34 -25.50 9.41
N MET A 101 -21.96 -24.64 8.62
CA MET A 101 -23.08 -23.82 9.04
C MET A 101 -24.33 -24.65 9.35
N CYS A 102 -24.64 -25.67 8.53
CA CYS A 102 -25.74 -26.61 8.81
C CYS A 102 -25.50 -27.34 10.15
N ARG A 103 -24.26 -27.77 10.41
CA ARG A 103 -23.89 -28.43 11.66
C ARG A 103 -24.04 -27.51 12.87
N GLU A 104 -23.62 -26.25 12.76
CA GLU A 104 -23.80 -25.25 13.83
C GLU A 104 -25.28 -24.98 14.15
N MET A 105 -26.13 -25.02 13.13
CA MET A 105 -27.58 -24.86 13.28
C MET A 105 -28.32 -26.17 13.68
N GLY A 106 -27.60 -27.27 13.91
CA GLY A 106 -28.20 -28.57 14.23
C GLY A 106 -28.95 -29.22 13.09
N ARG A 107 -28.55 -28.92 11.83
CA ARG A 107 -29.17 -29.44 10.59
C ARG A 107 -28.23 -30.41 9.89
N SER A 108 -28.79 -31.31 9.05
CA SER A 108 -27.96 -32.18 8.23
C SER A 108 -27.84 -31.62 6.81
N LEU A 109 -26.64 -31.77 6.22
CA LEU A 109 -26.38 -31.54 4.80
C LEU A 109 -26.07 -32.88 4.15
N GLU A 110 -26.85 -33.25 3.12
CA GLU A 110 -26.62 -34.44 2.32
C GLU A 110 -26.36 -34.06 0.87
N LEU A 111 -25.29 -34.61 0.30
CA LEU A 111 -24.95 -34.43 -1.12
C LEU A 111 -25.51 -35.64 -1.90
N LYS A 112 -26.32 -35.37 -2.92
CA LYS A 112 -26.96 -36.40 -3.74
C LYS A 112 -26.45 -36.33 -5.19
N ASN A 113 -26.35 -37.51 -5.82
CA ASN A 113 -25.96 -37.65 -7.24
C ASN A 113 -24.63 -36.95 -7.57
N VAL A 114 -23.62 -37.07 -6.69
CA VAL A 114 -22.30 -36.44 -6.90
C VAL A 114 -21.56 -37.14 -8.03
N PRO A 115 -21.21 -36.45 -9.14
CA PRO A 115 -20.41 -37.05 -10.19
C PRO A 115 -19.08 -37.55 -9.69
N ALA A 116 -18.58 -38.69 -10.20
CA ALA A 116 -17.33 -39.31 -9.75
C ALA A 116 -16.14 -38.35 -9.82
N ARG A 117 -16.12 -37.41 -10.78
CA ARG A 117 -15.11 -36.37 -10.94
C ARG A 117 -15.12 -35.38 -9.76
N ILE A 118 -16.31 -34.98 -9.31
CA ILE A 118 -16.46 -34.05 -8.18
C ILE A 118 -16.12 -34.77 -6.87
N GLN A 119 -16.55 -36.03 -6.73
CA GLN A 119 -16.22 -36.85 -5.56
C GLN A 119 -14.71 -37.01 -5.38
N SER A 120 -14.00 -37.38 -6.46
CA SER A 120 -12.51 -37.52 -6.40
C SER A 120 -11.83 -36.20 -6.05
N PHE A 121 -12.37 -35.07 -6.50
CA PHE A 121 -11.83 -33.75 -6.16
C PHE A 121 -12.08 -33.38 -4.70
N MET A 122 -13.29 -33.66 -4.18
CA MET A 122 -13.61 -33.43 -2.76
C MET A 122 -12.78 -34.32 -1.83
N ASP A 123 -12.59 -35.60 -2.18
CA ASP A 123 -11.72 -36.52 -1.44
C ASP A 123 -10.26 -36.01 -1.37
N LEU A 124 -9.78 -35.37 -2.44
CA LEU A 124 -8.44 -34.77 -2.47
C LEU A 124 -8.35 -33.55 -1.56
N VAL A 125 -9.38 -32.71 -1.52
CA VAL A 125 -9.44 -31.52 -0.66
C VAL A 125 -9.52 -31.93 0.82
N ASP A 126 -10.34 -32.92 1.16
CA ASP A 126 -10.42 -33.44 2.52
C ASP A 126 -9.13 -34.14 2.95
N ALA A 127 -8.46 -34.89 2.06
CA ALA A 127 -7.16 -35.50 2.35
C ALA A 127 -6.06 -34.43 2.56
N GLN A 128 -6.09 -33.31 1.85
CA GLN A 128 -5.19 -32.18 2.09
C GLN A 128 -5.48 -31.50 3.43
N ARG A 129 -6.73 -31.32 3.82
CA ARG A 129 -7.10 -30.75 5.13
C ARG A 129 -6.61 -31.64 6.28
N LEU A 130 -6.74 -32.95 6.17
CA LEU A 130 -6.22 -33.90 7.17
C LEU A 130 -4.67 -33.88 7.24
N LYS A 131 -3.97 -33.67 6.12
CA LYS A 131 -2.50 -33.58 6.08
C LYS A 131 -1.97 -32.26 6.60
N THR A 132 -2.71 -31.15 6.43
CA THR A 132 -2.25 -29.81 6.85
C THR A 132 -2.50 -29.53 8.32
N GLY A 133 -3.20 -30.44 9.05
CA GLY A 133 -3.47 -30.25 10.49
C GLY A 133 -4.28 -29.01 10.84
N ALA A 134 -4.88 -28.37 9.84
CA ALA A 134 -5.74 -27.25 10.03
C ALA A 134 -7.14 -27.75 10.44
N ILE A 135 -7.23 -28.27 11.66
CA ILE A 135 -8.44 -28.14 12.43
C ILE A 135 -8.58 -26.63 12.62
N LEU A 136 -9.44 -25.99 11.82
CA LEU A 136 -10.00 -24.72 12.19
C LEU A 136 -10.87 -25.02 13.42
N GLU A 137 -10.22 -25.07 14.58
CA GLU A 137 -10.96 -24.90 15.83
C GLU A 137 -11.79 -23.63 15.65
N PRO A 138 -13.09 -23.63 16.02
CA PRO A 138 -13.84 -22.39 16.05
C PRO A 138 -13.00 -21.44 16.92
N THR A 139 -12.41 -20.44 16.28
CA THR A 139 -11.60 -19.43 16.96
C THR A 139 -12.54 -18.70 17.88
N ARG A 140 -12.65 -19.18 19.14
CA ARG A 140 -13.10 -18.32 20.25
C ARG A 140 -12.33 -17.03 20.05
N PRO A 141 -12.98 -15.85 20.12
CA PRO A 141 -12.26 -14.60 19.97
C PRO A 141 -11.05 -14.69 20.88
N PRO A 142 -9.82 -14.56 20.34
CA PRO A 142 -8.61 -14.80 21.11
C PRO A 142 -8.66 -13.86 22.32
N ASN A 143 -8.41 -14.38 23.50
CA ASN A 143 -8.36 -13.58 24.73
C ASN A 143 -7.52 -12.34 24.45
N LEU A 144 -7.95 -11.15 24.91
CA LEU A 144 -7.25 -9.88 24.71
C LEU A 144 -5.74 -10.01 24.98
N LEU A 145 -5.35 -10.83 25.97
CA LEU A 145 -3.95 -11.12 26.30
C LEU A 145 -3.24 -11.90 25.19
N VAL A 146 -3.91 -12.80 24.48
CA VAL A 146 -3.33 -13.56 23.36
C VAL A 146 -3.24 -12.67 22.12
N GLN A 147 -4.21 -11.78 21.89
CA GLN A 147 -4.13 -10.78 20.82
C GLN A 147 -2.99 -9.79 21.06
N ILE A 148 -2.85 -9.27 22.29
CA ILE A 148 -1.76 -8.36 22.65
C ILE A 148 -0.41 -9.10 22.57
N GLY A 149 -0.33 -10.32 23.10
CA GLY A 149 0.89 -11.13 23.05
C GLY A 149 1.29 -11.52 21.63
N GLY A 150 0.33 -11.91 20.78
CA GLY A 150 0.57 -12.17 19.35
C GLY A 150 1.06 -10.93 18.63
N GLY A 151 0.38 -9.80 18.84
CA GLY A 151 0.80 -8.50 18.26
C GLY A 151 2.22 -8.08 18.69
N LEU A 152 2.59 -8.28 19.97
CA LEU A 152 3.94 -7.98 20.46
C LEU A 152 5.00 -8.90 19.84
N LEU A 153 4.71 -10.18 19.66
CA LEU A 153 5.62 -11.12 19.01
C LEU A 153 5.78 -10.80 17.52
N ASP A 154 4.71 -10.41 16.82
CA ASP A 154 4.77 -9.99 15.43
C ASP A 154 5.52 -8.67 15.26
N VAL A 155 5.35 -7.72 16.19
CA VAL A 155 6.17 -6.49 16.24
C VAL A 155 7.64 -6.85 16.48
N GLY A 156 7.94 -7.79 17.35
CA GLY A 156 9.32 -8.25 17.61
C GLY A 156 9.94 -8.93 16.39
N ARG A 157 9.21 -9.78 15.68
CA ARG A 157 9.68 -10.45 14.44
C ARG A 157 9.87 -9.44 13.31
N ASN A 158 8.89 -8.59 13.08
CA ASN A 158 8.99 -7.53 12.08
C ASN A 158 10.13 -6.56 12.41
N GLY A 159 10.35 -6.22 13.69
CA GLY A 159 11.46 -5.40 14.14
C GLY A 159 12.82 -6.02 13.82
N ARG A 160 12.98 -7.34 14.03
CA ARG A 160 14.21 -8.06 13.69
C ARG A 160 14.48 -8.03 12.18
N ASP A 161 13.46 -8.25 11.37
CA ASP A 161 13.60 -8.24 9.90
C ASP A 161 13.98 -6.86 9.38
N ILE A 162 13.41 -5.81 9.97
CA ILE A 162 13.76 -4.41 9.68
C ILE A 162 15.23 -4.12 10.04
N ILE A 163 15.66 -4.49 11.25
CA ILE A 163 17.04 -4.28 11.71
C ILE A 163 18.03 -5.06 10.83
N THR A 164 17.70 -6.29 10.47
CA THR A 164 18.51 -7.12 9.58
C THR A 164 18.65 -6.50 8.20
N PHE A 165 17.54 -5.99 7.63
CA PHE A 165 17.54 -5.31 6.34
C PHE A 165 18.37 -4.01 6.37
N ILE A 166 18.20 -3.19 7.40
CA ILE A 166 18.99 -1.96 7.56
C ILE A 166 20.47 -2.30 7.70
N GLY A 167 20.81 -3.29 8.52
CA GLY A 167 22.20 -3.74 8.70
C GLY A 167 22.81 -4.23 7.39
N ALA A 168 22.08 -5.06 6.63
CA ALA A 168 22.52 -5.54 5.32
C ALA A 168 22.68 -4.39 4.31
N THR A 169 21.78 -3.41 4.34
CA THR A 169 21.88 -2.20 3.49
C THR A 169 23.11 -1.37 3.84
N ILE A 170 23.40 -1.14 5.13
CA ILE A 170 24.59 -0.42 5.58
C ILE A 170 25.86 -1.14 5.12
N ILE A 171 25.92 -2.46 5.28
CA ILE A 171 27.06 -3.26 4.86
C ILE A 171 27.25 -3.17 3.34
N ALA A 172 26.16 -3.29 2.55
CA ALA A 172 26.21 -3.15 1.11
C ALA A 172 26.71 -1.76 0.67
N LEU A 173 26.19 -0.70 1.29
CA LEU A 173 26.65 0.67 1.04
C LEU A 173 28.13 0.85 1.37
N ALA A 174 28.59 0.37 2.52
CA ALA A 174 30.00 0.44 2.93
C ALA A 174 30.91 -0.30 1.95
N GLN A 175 30.49 -1.49 1.47
CA GLN A 175 31.24 -2.25 0.46
C GLN A 175 31.30 -1.54 -0.89
N ASP A 176 30.21 -0.88 -1.31
CA ASP A 176 30.15 -0.16 -2.57
C ASP A 176 30.96 1.15 -2.51
N LEU A 177 30.98 1.85 -1.36
CA LEU A 177 31.87 2.99 -1.12
C LEU A 177 33.35 2.56 -1.08
N ALA A 178 33.66 1.41 -0.49
CA ALA A 178 35.04 0.90 -0.42
C ALA A 178 35.55 0.41 -1.81
N HIS A 179 34.64 0.01 -2.70
CA HIS A 179 35.02 -0.51 -4.00
C HIS A 179 34.25 0.20 -5.15
N PRO A 180 34.44 1.49 -5.39
CA PRO A 180 33.66 2.27 -6.35
C PRO A 180 33.77 1.79 -7.79
N ARG A 181 34.83 1.01 -8.10
CA ARG A 181 35.00 0.39 -9.45
C ARG A 181 34.03 -0.75 -9.74
N LYS A 182 33.43 -1.35 -8.71
CA LYS A 182 32.44 -2.43 -8.83
C LYS A 182 31.01 -1.89 -8.89
N LEU A 183 30.82 -0.61 -8.59
CA LEU A 183 29.54 0.05 -8.66
C LEU A 183 29.08 0.19 -10.10
N LYS A 184 27.83 -0.12 -10.39
CA LYS A 184 27.22 0.04 -11.71
C LYS A 184 26.83 1.51 -11.94
N TRP A 185 27.79 2.33 -12.32
CA TRP A 185 27.63 3.78 -12.51
C TRP A 185 26.49 4.13 -13.47
N ASP A 186 26.33 3.35 -14.55
CA ASP A 186 25.25 3.59 -15.53
C ASP A 186 23.85 3.42 -14.89
N SER A 187 23.69 2.42 -14.05
CA SER A 187 22.44 2.21 -13.33
C SER A 187 22.17 3.31 -12.31
N LEU A 188 23.22 3.70 -11.55
CA LEU A 188 23.13 4.77 -10.58
C LEU A 188 22.75 6.09 -11.23
N TRP A 189 23.41 6.45 -12.35
CA TRP A 189 23.13 7.69 -13.07
C TRP A 189 21.72 7.75 -13.61
N ASN A 190 21.23 6.67 -14.21
CA ASN A 190 19.83 6.58 -14.65
C ASN A 190 18.82 6.77 -13.51
N ILE A 191 19.13 6.26 -12.31
CA ILE A 191 18.26 6.43 -11.13
C ILE A 191 18.32 7.89 -10.65
N VAL A 192 19.51 8.50 -10.60
CA VAL A 192 19.71 9.92 -10.24
C VAL A 192 18.92 10.82 -11.19
N GLU A 193 19.06 10.61 -12.49
CA GLU A 193 18.36 11.39 -13.52
C GLU A 193 16.83 11.30 -13.34
N ARG A 194 16.28 10.09 -13.25
CA ARG A 194 14.83 9.89 -13.11
C ARG A 194 14.30 10.42 -11.77
N SER A 195 15.03 10.20 -10.67
CA SER A 195 14.58 10.65 -9.35
C SER A 195 14.70 12.16 -9.19
N GLY A 196 15.70 12.78 -9.85
CA GLY A 196 15.95 14.22 -9.78
C GLY A 196 15.05 15.00 -10.72
N SER A 197 15.21 14.77 -12.06
CA SER A 197 14.57 15.58 -13.10
C SER A 197 13.05 15.70 -12.91
N ASP A 198 12.43 14.60 -12.59
CA ASP A 198 10.98 14.56 -12.45
C ASP A 198 10.47 15.17 -11.13
N ALA A 199 11.32 15.32 -10.10
CA ALA A 199 10.95 15.95 -8.84
C ALA A 199 11.14 17.47 -8.87
N VAL A 200 12.07 18.00 -9.68
CA VAL A 200 12.38 19.43 -9.77
C VAL A 200 11.15 20.32 -9.95
N PRO A 201 10.22 20.08 -10.92
CA PRO A 201 9.10 20.99 -11.13
C PRO A 201 8.19 21.11 -9.90
N ILE A 202 7.90 19.99 -9.25
CA ILE A 202 7.02 19.93 -8.09
C ILE A 202 7.68 20.58 -6.87
N VAL A 203 8.97 20.30 -6.63
CA VAL A 203 9.76 20.90 -5.55
C VAL A 203 9.83 22.42 -5.73
N THR A 204 10.12 22.88 -6.95
CA THR A 204 10.19 24.30 -7.31
C THR A 204 8.90 25.04 -6.96
N ILE A 205 7.75 24.54 -7.44
CA ILE A 205 6.46 25.18 -7.24
C ILE A 205 6.06 25.16 -5.75
N LEU A 206 6.15 24.00 -5.11
CA LEU A 206 5.72 23.87 -3.71
C LEU A 206 6.59 24.69 -2.76
N SER A 207 7.92 24.71 -2.96
CA SER A 207 8.82 25.49 -2.12
C SER A 207 8.64 26.99 -2.32
N PHE A 208 8.40 27.44 -3.57
CA PHE A 208 8.08 28.83 -3.85
C PHE A 208 6.80 29.27 -3.14
N LEU A 209 5.73 28.47 -3.22
CA LEU A 209 4.46 28.76 -2.54
C LEU A 209 4.63 28.73 -1.01
N MET A 210 5.42 27.78 -0.48
CA MET A 210 5.67 27.72 0.96
C MET A 210 6.42 28.95 1.46
N GLY A 211 7.45 29.41 0.73
CA GLY A 211 8.16 30.64 1.06
C GLY A 211 7.26 31.87 1.03
N ALA A 212 6.35 31.95 0.04
CA ALA A 212 5.35 33.00 -0.04
C ALA A 212 4.37 32.95 1.15
N ILE A 213 3.88 31.77 1.53
CA ILE A 213 2.97 31.57 2.67
C ILE A 213 3.66 32.01 3.97
N LEU A 214 4.90 31.57 4.20
CA LEU A 214 5.66 31.92 5.40
C LEU A 214 5.91 33.43 5.47
N ALA A 215 6.19 34.08 4.34
CA ALA A 215 6.37 35.52 4.28
C ALA A 215 5.07 36.27 4.62
N PHE A 216 3.91 35.85 4.08
CA PHE A 216 2.62 36.44 4.46
C PHE A 216 2.32 36.27 5.95
N GLN A 217 2.54 35.06 6.48
CA GLN A 217 2.29 34.76 7.88
C GLN A 217 3.19 35.59 8.81
N SER A 218 4.47 35.70 8.47
CA SER A 218 5.43 36.52 9.21
C SER A 218 5.11 38.01 9.10
N ALA A 219 4.71 38.48 7.90
CA ALA A 219 4.34 39.86 7.64
C ALA A 219 3.18 40.35 8.54
N ILE A 220 2.15 39.53 8.74
CA ILE A 220 1.00 39.86 9.60
C ILE A 220 1.43 40.17 11.03
N GLN A 221 2.43 39.46 11.53
CA GLN A 221 2.94 39.65 12.89
C GLN A 221 3.91 40.85 12.98
N LEU A 222 4.92 40.84 12.10
CA LEU A 222 6.04 41.81 12.19
C LEU A 222 5.63 43.23 11.78
N ARG A 223 4.64 43.38 10.89
CA ARG A 223 4.11 44.70 10.52
C ARG A 223 3.55 45.51 11.71
N LYS A 224 2.99 44.82 12.71
CA LYS A 224 2.46 45.45 13.94
C LYS A 224 3.55 46.10 14.78
N PHE A 225 4.80 45.63 14.65
CA PHE A 225 5.96 46.11 15.38
C PHE A 225 6.88 47.02 14.53
N GLY A 226 6.49 47.28 13.25
CA GLY A 226 7.34 48.05 12.33
C GLY A 226 8.62 47.31 11.90
N ALA A 227 8.67 46.00 12.14
CA ALA A 227 9.85 45.16 11.96
C ALA A 227 9.84 44.39 10.62
N ASN A 228 9.37 45.03 9.53
CA ASN A 228 9.13 44.41 8.24
C ASN A 228 10.34 43.67 7.65
N LEU A 229 11.55 44.18 7.87
CA LEU A 229 12.79 43.64 7.33
C LEU A 229 13.11 42.25 7.89
N PHE A 230 12.69 41.97 9.14
CA PHE A 230 12.91 40.68 9.80
C PHE A 230 12.08 39.53 9.19
N VAL A 231 11.13 39.83 8.25
CA VAL A 231 10.46 38.80 7.46
C VAL A 231 11.47 38.01 6.63
N ALA A 232 12.52 38.68 6.11
CA ALA A 232 13.58 38.03 5.36
C ALA A 232 14.36 37.00 6.21
N ASP A 233 14.62 37.33 7.49
CA ASP A 233 15.33 36.48 8.43
C ASP A 233 14.52 35.21 8.73
N LEU A 234 13.25 35.39 9.11
CA LEU A 234 12.37 34.27 9.45
C LEU A 234 12.16 33.34 8.28
N VAL A 235 11.91 33.88 7.08
CA VAL A 235 11.70 33.07 5.88
C VAL A 235 12.95 32.31 5.49
N SER A 236 14.11 32.98 5.39
CA SER A 236 15.34 32.33 4.95
C SER A 236 15.80 31.23 5.91
N LEU A 237 15.82 31.51 7.24
CA LEU A 237 16.18 30.51 8.24
C LEU A 237 15.16 29.33 8.28
N SER A 238 13.86 29.63 8.27
CA SER A 238 12.84 28.57 8.29
C SER A 238 12.90 27.68 7.05
N ILE A 239 13.15 28.25 5.87
CA ILE A 239 13.27 27.48 4.64
C ILE A 239 14.54 26.65 4.68
N CYS A 240 15.72 27.22 4.89
CA CYS A 240 16.99 26.50 4.76
C CYS A 240 17.20 25.44 5.86
N LEU A 241 16.74 25.69 7.11
CA LEU A 241 16.96 24.76 8.21
C LEU A 241 15.88 23.66 8.31
N GLU A 242 14.63 23.98 7.96
CA GLU A 242 13.52 23.06 8.23
C GLU A 242 12.67 22.76 6.98
N MET A 243 12.02 23.77 6.41
CA MET A 243 10.97 23.57 5.42
C MET A 243 11.50 23.05 4.09
N GLY A 244 12.66 23.51 3.62
CA GLY A 244 13.28 23.05 2.38
C GLY A 244 13.61 21.56 2.42
N PRO A 245 14.44 21.12 3.40
CA PRO A 245 14.75 19.70 3.58
C PRO A 245 13.50 18.83 3.76
N LEU A 246 12.58 19.24 4.62
CA LEU A 246 11.39 18.46 4.96
C LEU A 246 10.42 18.33 3.78
N LEU A 247 10.09 19.43 3.09
CA LEU A 247 9.23 19.41 1.90
C LEU A 247 9.82 18.55 0.79
N THR A 248 11.11 18.72 0.52
CA THR A 248 11.82 17.90 -0.47
C THR A 248 11.73 16.43 -0.11
N ALA A 249 11.98 16.08 1.15
CA ALA A 249 11.90 14.72 1.64
C ALA A 249 10.48 14.13 1.49
N LEU A 250 9.43 14.89 1.83
CA LEU A 250 8.03 14.46 1.67
C LEU A 250 7.69 14.18 0.20
N ILE A 251 8.14 15.03 -0.73
CA ILE A 251 7.91 14.85 -2.16
C ILE A 251 8.65 13.61 -2.67
N VAL A 252 9.91 13.44 -2.27
CA VAL A 252 10.73 12.28 -2.66
C VAL A 252 10.17 11.00 -2.06
N ALA A 253 9.65 11.02 -0.81
CA ALA A 253 8.99 9.86 -0.19
C ALA A 253 7.73 9.44 -0.96
N GLY A 254 6.86 10.39 -1.27
CA GLY A 254 5.61 10.12 -2.00
C GLY A 254 5.84 9.63 -3.42
N ARG A 255 6.93 10.04 -4.07
CA ARG A 255 7.22 9.70 -5.46
C ARG A 255 8.24 8.56 -5.58
N SER A 256 9.48 8.82 -5.19
CA SER A 256 10.58 7.86 -5.38
C SER A 256 10.48 6.68 -4.40
N GLY A 257 10.13 6.95 -3.13
CA GLY A 257 9.92 5.93 -2.11
C GLY A 257 8.79 4.97 -2.50
N ALA A 258 7.64 5.50 -2.92
CA ALA A 258 6.51 4.71 -3.41
C ALA A 258 6.86 3.93 -4.69
N ALA A 259 7.57 4.56 -5.64
CA ALA A 259 7.99 3.91 -6.89
C ALA A 259 8.94 2.73 -6.63
N TYR A 260 9.86 2.83 -5.68
CA TYR A 260 10.76 1.71 -5.32
C TYR A 260 10.01 0.58 -4.64
N ALA A 261 9.05 0.89 -3.77
CA ALA A 261 8.18 -0.13 -3.19
C ALA A 261 7.37 -0.87 -4.26
N ALA A 262 6.84 -0.15 -5.24
CA ALA A 262 6.11 -0.73 -6.36
C ALA A 262 7.01 -1.61 -7.24
N GLN A 263 8.18 -1.10 -7.65
CA GLN A 263 9.10 -1.81 -8.54
C GLN A 263 9.61 -3.10 -7.90
N ILE A 264 10.15 -3.02 -6.68
CA ILE A 264 10.67 -4.20 -5.97
C ILE A 264 9.53 -5.15 -5.61
N GLY A 265 8.36 -4.61 -5.23
CA GLY A 265 7.18 -5.42 -4.94
C GLY A 265 6.70 -6.19 -6.17
N THR A 266 6.70 -5.60 -7.35
CA THR A 266 6.39 -6.28 -8.62
C THR A 266 7.43 -7.36 -8.93
N MET A 267 8.73 -7.07 -8.76
CA MET A 267 9.80 -8.05 -8.94
C MET A 267 9.66 -9.22 -7.94
N GLN A 268 9.17 -8.95 -6.72
CA GLN A 268 8.91 -10.00 -5.73
C GLN A 268 7.73 -10.89 -6.13
N VAL A 269 6.65 -10.31 -6.65
CA VAL A 269 5.46 -11.05 -7.14
C VAL A 269 5.81 -11.90 -8.37
N ASN A 270 6.68 -11.39 -9.25
CA ASN A 270 7.13 -12.09 -10.45
C ASN A 270 8.28 -13.09 -10.18
N GLU A 271 8.66 -13.30 -8.91
CA GLU A 271 9.77 -14.18 -8.51
C GLU A 271 11.15 -13.76 -9.07
N GLU A 272 11.28 -12.53 -9.61
CA GLU A 272 12.54 -12.02 -10.16
C GLU A 272 13.62 -11.87 -9.07
N VAL A 273 13.21 -11.52 -7.84
CA VAL A 273 14.13 -11.43 -6.69
C VAL A 273 14.68 -12.81 -6.31
N ASP A 274 13.87 -13.85 -6.39
CA ASP A 274 14.30 -15.22 -6.13
C ASP A 274 15.19 -15.74 -7.24
N ALA A 275 14.93 -15.37 -8.49
CA ALA A 275 15.84 -15.64 -9.61
C ALA A 275 17.24 -15.03 -9.38
N LEU A 276 17.35 -13.81 -8.85
CA LEU A 276 18.64 -13.21 -8.48
C LEU A 276 19.37 -14.06 -7.42
N ARG A 277 18.65 -14.55 -6.41
CA ARG A 277 19.23 -15.41 -5.35
C ARG A 277 19.77 -16.74 -5.92
N VAL A 278 19.01 -17.36 -6.83
CA VAL A 278 19.44 -18.61 -7.50
C VAL A 278 20.69 -18.36 -8.34
N MET A 279 20.84 -17.18 -8.94
CA MET A 279 22.07 -16.79 -9.66
C MET A 279 23.22 -16.35 -8.74
N ALA A 280 23.10 -16.53 -7.41
CA ALA A 280 24.08 -16.11 -6.42
C ALA A 280 24.36 -14.57 -6.43
N ILE A 281 23.37 -13.77 -6.87
CA ILE A 281 23.45 -12.32 -6.83
C ILE A 281 22.72 -11.84 -5.58
N ASP A 282 23.41 -11.07 -4.73
CA ASP A 282 22.78 -10.47 -3.55
C ASP A 282 21.76 -9.40 -3.97
N PRO A 283 20.43 -9.60 -3.72
CA PRO A 283 19.40 -8.65 -4.12
C PRO A 283 19.53 -7.27 -3.44
N ILE A 284 20.02 -7.23 -2.19
CA ILE A 284 20.20 -5.98 -1.46
C ILE A 284 21.26 -5.13 -2.14
N ARG A 285 22.41 -5.73 -2.42
CA ARG A 285 23.50 -5.01 -3.09
C ARG A 285 23.15 -4.63 -4.53
N TYR A 286 22.39 -5.47 -5.23
CA TYR A 286 22.05 -5.24 -6.64
C TYR A 286 20.92 -4.24 -6.83
N LEU A 287 19.87 -4.30 -5.99
CA LEU A 287 18.66 -3.49 -6.14
C LEU A 287 18.62 -2.30 -5.18
N VAL A 288 19.02 -2.49 -3.91
CA VAL A 288 18.83 -1.47 -2.85
C VAL A 288 19.96 -0.46 -2.87
N SER A 289 21.22 -0.91 -2.84
CA SER A 289 22.38 -0.02 -2.70
C SER A 289 22.41 1.11 -3.74
N PRO A 290 22.24 0.88 -5.05
CA PRO A 290 22.28 1.97 -6.03
C PRO A 290 21.09 2.94 -5.89
N ARG A 291 19.91 2.45 -5.46
CA ARG A 291 18.75 3.31 -5.22
C ARG A 291 18.96 4.23 -4.02
N VAL A 292 19.49 3.67 -2.93
CA VAL A 292 19.76 4.43 -1.71
C VAL A 292 20.84 5.49 -1.95
N LEU A 293 21.93 5.15 -2.63
CA LEU A 293 22.98 6.11 -2.99
C LEU A 293 22.46 7.23 -3.91
N ALA A 294 21.67 6.87 -4.91
CA ALA A 294 21.11 7.84 -5.85
C ALA A 294 20.22 8.86 -5.14
N VAL A 295 19.27 8.40 -4.32
CA VAL A 295 18.35 9.29 -3.61
C VAL A 295 19.08 10.13 -2.56
N ALA A 296 20.02 9.53 -1.83
CA ALA A 296 20.84 10.27 -0.87
C ALA A 296 21.63 11.42 -1.50
N CYS A 297 22.08 11.27 -2.76
CA CYS A 297 22.74 12.35 -3.48
C CYS A 297 21.76 13.35 -4.11
N VAL A 298 20.62 12.88 -4.60
CA VAL A 298 19.62 13.72 -5.29
C VAL A 298 18.88 14.63 -4.30
N THR A 299 18.54 14.12 -3.11
CA THR A 299 17.72 14.86 -2.13
C THR A 299 18.39 16.18 -1.70
N PRO A 300 19.69 16.26 -1.36
CA PRO A 300 20.35 17.53 -1.10
C PRO A 300 20.35 18.50 -2.28
N CYS A 301 20.52 17.99 -3.51
CA CYS A 301 20.46 18.84 -4.70
C CYS A 301 19.06 19.45 -4.91
N LEU A 302 18.01 18.65 -4.70
CA LEU A 302 16.63 19.13 -4.72
C LEU A 302 16.33 20.12 -3.59
N THR A 303 16.94 19.92 -2.41
CA THR A 303 16.81 20.83 -1.28
C THR A 303 17.43 22.20 -1.59
N LEU A 304 18.57 22.26 -2.26
CA LEU A 304 19.13 23.54 -2.72
C LEU A 304 18.17 24.29 -3.66
N VAL A 305 17.50 23.56 -4.57
CA VAL A 305 16.47 24.17 -5.42
C VAL A 305 15.27 24.65 -4.58
N ALA A 306 14.86 23.86 -3.59
CA ALA A 306 13.78 24.21 -2.67
C ALA A 306 14.08 25.47 -1.88
N ASP A 307 15.28 25.57 -1.32
CA ASP A 307 15.73 26.71 -0.54
C ASP A 307 15.76 28.00 -1.37
N LEU A 308 16.35 27.91 -2.57
CA LEU A 308 16.38 29.03 -3.51
C LEU A 308 14.98 29.52 -3.85
N MET A 309 14.10 28.60 -4.23
CA MET A 309 12.75 28.92 -4.65
C MET A 309 11.88 29.40 -3.49
N GLY A 310 12.07 28.85 -2.29
CA GLY A 310 11.39 29.32 -1.08
C GLY A 310 11.77 30.75 -0.70
N VAL A 311 13.07 31.08 -0.74
CA VAL A 311 13.55 32.45 -0.51
C VAL A 311 13.03 33.42 -1.59
N LEU A 312 12.96 32.99 -2.86
CA LEU A 312 12.38 33.80 -3.95
C LEU A 312 10.88 34.03 -3.75
N GLY A 313 10.13 33.03 -3.30
CA GLY A 313 8.71 33.14 -2.96
C GLY A 313 8.48 34.16 -1.84
N GLY A 314 9.33 34.12 -0.82
CA GLY A 314 9.33 35.10 0.27
C GLY A 314 9.65 36.52 -0.19
N CYS A 315 10.64 36.67 -1.05
CA CYS A 315 11.04 37.96 -1.66
C CYS A 315 9.87 38.60 -2.43
N LEU A 316 9.13 37.79 -3.21
CA LEU A 316 7.98 38.28 -3.97
C LEU A 316 6.92 38.89 -3.05
N VAL A 317 6.58 38.21 -1.96
CA VAL A 317 5.60 38.72 -0.98
C VAL A 317 6.13 39.94 -0.25
N ALA A 318 7.41 39.94 0.13
CA ALA A 318 8.03 41.10 0.79
C ALA A 318 7.98 42.36 -0.09
N ALA A 319 8.21 42.21 -1.40
CA ALA A 319 8.14 43.30 -2.35
C ALA A 319 6.70 43.85 -2.53
N PHE A 320 5.69 42.97 -2.63
CA PHE A 320 4.31 43.39 -2.90
C PHE A 320 3.52 43.79 -1.67
N SER A 321 3.80 43.20 -0.50
CA SER A 321 2.99 43.38 0.71
C SER A 321 3.64 44.27 1.77
N LEU A 322 4.97 44.40 1.77
CA LEU A 322 5.71 45.11 2.81
C LEU A 322 6.47 46.31 2.29
N ASP A 323 6.35 46.64 1.00
CA ASP A 323 7.06 47.71 0.31
C ASP A 323 8.59 47.61 0.46
N LEU A 324 9.11 46.41 0.64
CA LEU A 324 10.54 46.15 0.73
C LEU A 324 11.13 45.98 -0.68
N THR A 325 12.24 46.70 -0.94
CA THR A 325 12.96 46.48 -2.19
C THR A 325 13.61 45.08 -2.21
N PRO A 326 13.62 44.37 -3.32
CA PRO A 326 14.30 43.07 -3.43
C PRO A 326 15.75 43.13 -2.99
N VAL A 327 16.43 44.25 -3.26
CA VAL A 327 17.83 44.46 -2.84
C VAL A 327 17.95 44.47 -1.30
N ALA A 328 17.03 45.17 -0.61
CA ALA A 328 17.04 45.19 0.85
C ALA A 328 16.74 43.79 1.45
N TYR A 329 15.83 43.05 0.80
CA TYR A 329 15.50 41.68 1.19
C TYR A 329 16.71 40.75 1.07
N PHE A 330 17.39 40.70 -0.08
CA PHE A 330 18.56 39.84 -0.27
C PHE A 330 19.75 40.26 0.55
N ASN A 331 19.96 41.53 0.77
CA ASN A 331 21.00 42.01 1.69
C ASN A 331 20.77 41.52 3.12
N GLN A 332 19.51 41.48 3.54
CA GLN A 332 19.17 40.98 4.88
C GLN A 332 19.35 39.46 4.95
N VAL A 333 18.87 38.70 3.92
CA VAL A 333 19.11 37.25 3.81
C VAL A 333 20.61 36.94 3.90
N ASN A 334 21.45 37.61 3.12
CA ASN A 334 22.92 37.41 3.14
C ASN A 334 23.58 37.77 4.47
N LYS A 335 22.97 38.65 5.25
CA LYS A 335 23.48 39.04 6.57
C LYS A 335 23.19 38.02 7.66
N VAL A 336 22.05 37.32 7.53
CA VAL A 336 21.53 36.41 8.57
C VAL A 336 21.82 34.96 8.27
N LEU A 337 21.72 34.56 6.98
CA LEU A 337 21.93 33.18 6.57
C LEU A 337 23.43 32.88 6.49
N GLU A 338 23.91 32.03 7.36
CA GLU A 338 25.28 31.53 7.34
C GLU A 338 25.40 30.28 6.46
N ILE A 339 26.58 30.01 5.90
CA ILE A 339 26.87 28.79 5.15
C ILE A 339 26.63 27.56 6.02
N THR A 340 26.88 27.66 7.32
CA THR A 340 26.63 26.63 8.32
C THR A 340 25.13 26.21 8.36
N ASP A 341 24.19 27.13 8.19
CA ASP A 341 22.77 26.84 8.22
C ASP A 341 22.34 26.07 7.00
N VAL A 342 22.84 26.46 5.83
CA VAL A 342 22.60 25.71 4.58
C VAL A 342 23.20 24.30 4.67
N THR A 343 24.42 24.16 5.21
CA THR A 343 25.06 22.85 5.36
C THR A 343 24.32 21.95 6.36
N LYS A 344 23.74 22.49 7.42
CA LYS A 344 22.87 21.75 8.35
C LYS A 344 21.63 21.21 7.64
N GLY A 345 20.95 22.04 6.84
CA GLY A 345 19.80 21.62 6.05
C GLY A 345 20.16 20.53 5.03
N LEU A 346 21.30 20.67 4.34
CA LEU A 346 21.77 19.67 3.39
C LEU A 346 22.17 18.35 4.04
N ALA A 347 22.83 18.39 5.20
CA ALA A 347 23.18 17.19 5.97
C ALA A 347 21.92 16.42 6.40
N LYS A 348 20.91 17.16 6.85
CA LYS A 348 19.59 16.62 7.20
C LYS A 348 18.89 15.97 5.99
N SER A 349 18.88 16.68 4.86
CA SER A 349 18.26 16.16 3.62
C SER A 349 18.97 14.91 3.08
N PHE A 350 20.30 14.80 3.26
CA PHE A 350 21.04 13.60 2.91
C PHE A 350 20.56 12.37 3.71
N VAL A 351 20.39 12.54 5.02
CA VAL A 351 19.88 11.46 5.88
C VAL A 351 18.44 11.10 5.51
N PHE A 352 17.59 12.08 5.23
CA PHE A 352 16.23 11.85 4.74
C PHE A 352 16.21 11.05 3.45
N GLY A 353 17.11 11.34 2.52
CA GLY A 353 17.27 10.58 1.27
C GLY A 353 17.61 9.10 1.51
N LEU A 354 18.53 8.82 2.45
CA LEU A 354 18.88 7.47 2.86
C LEU A 354 17.67 6.73 3.45
N GLU A 355 16.94 7.37 4.35
CA GLU A 355 15.76 6.79 5.01
C GLU A 355 14.65 6.44 4.00
N ILE A 356 14.28 7.38 3.14
CA ILE A 356 13.21 7.22 2.15
C ILE A 356 13.48 6.03 1.24
N ALA A 357 14.68 5.98 0.66
CA ALA A 357 15.02 4.92 -0.27
C ALA A 357 15.10 3.56 0.43
N THR A 358 15.63 3.51 1.67
CA THR A 358 15.71 2.29 2.46
C THR A 358 14.31 1.76 2.81
N ILE A 359 13.41 2.65 3.27
CA ILE A 359 12.03 2.28 3.62
C ILE A 359 11.24 1.84 2.38
N GLY A 360 11.35 2.57 1.27
CA GLY A 360 10.72 2.20 0.02
C GLY A 360 11.13 0.81 -0.45
N CYS A 361 12.43 0.52 -0.44
CA CYS A 361 12.96 -0.80 -0.78
C CYS A 361 12.50 -1.88 0.21
N LEU A 362 12.56 -1.62 1.52
CA LEU A 362 12.13 -2.56 2.56
C LEU A 362 10.67 -2.99 2.35
N ARG A 363 9.77 -2.02 2.13
CA ARG A 363 8.36 -2.32 1.92
C ARG A 363 8.11 -3.09 0.62
N GLY A 364 8.91 -2.84 -0.41
CA GLY A 364 8.88 -3.64 -1.64
C GLY A 364 9.26 -5.11 -1.40
N PHE A 365 10.33 -5.38 -0.64
CA PHE A 365 10.73 -6.74 -0.28
C PHE A 365 9.75 -7.46 0.66
N GLN A 366 8.91 -6.72 1.38
CA GLN A 366 7.89 -7.29 2.27
C GLN A 366 6.61 -7.68 1.53
N VAL A 367 6.48 -7.38 0.25
CA VAL A 367 5.31 -7.77 -0.57
C VAL A 367 5.19 -9.29 -0.59
N ARG A 368 3.99 -9.78 -0.24
CA ARG A 368 3.61 -11.20 -0.32
C ARG A 368 2.22 -11.28 -0.93
N GLY A 369 2.06 -12.14 -1.94
CA GLY A 369 0.80 -12.33 -2.64
C GLY A 369 0.76 -11.67 -4.01
N GLY A 370 -0.41 -11.26 -4.49
CA GLY A 370 -0.63 -10.76 -5.85
C GLY A 370 -0.45 -9.24 -6.01
N ALA A 371 -0.88 -8.72 -7.17
CA ALA A 371 -0.75 -7.31 -7.54
C ALA A 371 -1.39 -6.32 -6.55
N GLU A 372 -2.46 -6.71 -5.83
CA GLU A 372 -3.09 -5.88 -4.81
C GLU A 372 -2.15 -5.56 -3.64
N SER A 373 -1.31 -6.53 -3.26
CA SER A 373 -0.32 -6.36 -2.19
C SER A 373 0.78 -5.35 -2.54
N VAL A 374 1.09 -5.16 -3.83
CA VAL A 374 2.01 -4.12 -4.30
C VAL A 374 1.45 -2.72 -4.03
N GLY A 375 0.15 -2.51 -4.31
CA GLY A 375 -0.53 -1.24 -4.02
C GLY A 375 -0.51 -0.89 -2.52
N SER A 376 -0.79 -1.87 -1.66
CA SER A 376 -0.75 -1.66 -0.20
C SER A 376 0.67 -1.38 0.31
N ALA A 377 1.69 -2.03 -0.25
CA ALA A 377 3.09 -1.80 0.09
C ALA A 377 3.55 -0.38 -0.29
N THR A 378 3.11 0.17 -1.43
CA THR A 378 3.43 1.56 -1.84
C THR A 378 2.87 2.57 -0.86
N THR A 379 1.60 2.43 -0.48
CA THR A 379 0.97 3.31 0.52
C THR A 379 1.66 3.19 1.87
N SER A 380 1.95 1.96 2.30
CA SER A 380 2.68 1.69 3.55
C SER A 380 4.09 2.30 3.54
N ALA A 381 4.79 2.29 2.41
CA ALA A 381 6.12 2.90 2.26
C ALA A 381 6.06 4.42 2.51
N VAL A 382 5.09 5.10 1.89
CA VAL A 382 4.89 6.55 2.07
C VAL A 382 4.56 6.89 3.52
N VAL A 383 3.58 6.23 4.11
CA VAL A 383 3.14 6.51 5.50
C VAL A 383 4.27 6.25 6.49
N THR A 384 4.95 5.09 6.36
CA THR A 384 6.09 4.77 7.23
C THR A 384 7.24 5.75 7.01
N GLY A 385 7.53 6.13 5.75
CA GLY A 385 8.53 7.11 5.41
C GLY A 385 8.27 8.46 6.08
N ILE A 386 7.07 9.01 5.93
CA ILE A 386 6.68 10.28 6.55
C ILE A 386 6.80 10.22 8.08
N PHE A 387 6.39 9.11 8.70
CA PHE A 387 6.51 8.95 10.15
C PHE A 387 7.98 8.97 10.61
N ILE A 388 8.85 8.19 9.95
CA ILE A 388 10.28 8.14 10.33
C ILE A 388 10.96 9.47 10.05
N LEU A 389 10.70 10.11 8.89
CA LEU A 389 11.18 11.44 8.58
C LEU A 389 10.84 12.45 9.67
N THR A 390 9.60 12.47 10.16
CA THR A 390 9.17 13.39 11.22
C THR A 390 9.90 13.12 12.54
N VAL A 391 10.13 11.85 12.86
CA VAL A 391 10.90 11.47 14.07
C VAL A 391 12.35 11.91 13.92
N THR A 392 12.98 11.63 12.80
CA THR A 392 14.38 12.02 12.52
C THR A 392 14.55 13.54 12.49
N ASP A 393 13.57 14.25 11.93
CA ASP A 393 13.51 15.70 11.93
C ASP A 393 13.52 16.27 13.35
N ALA A 394 12.66 15.73 14.22
CA ALA A 394 12.62 16.11 15.62
C ALA A 394 13.96 15.83 16.35
N VAL A 395 14.62 14.70 16.02
CA VAL A 395 15.95 14.38 16.56
C VAL A 395 16.98 15.40 16.11
N PHE A 396 17.00 15.79 14.83
CA PHE A 396 17.91 16.83 14.33
C PHE A 396 17.65 18.20 14.98
N ALA A 397 16.38 18.59 15.18
CA ALA A 397 16.03 19.84 15.86
C ALA A 397 16.60 19.87 17.28
N VAL A 398 16.48 18.75 18.03
CA VAL A 398 17.09 18.62 19.37
C VAL A 398 18.61 18.65 19.31
N LEU A 399 19.21 17.91 18.37
CA LEU A 399 20.69 17.89 18.22
C LEU A 399 21.24 19.27 17.90
N TYR A 400 20.65 20.02 16.99
CA TYR A 400 21.12 21.35 16.62
C TYR A 400 20.93 22.37 17.75
N TYR A 401 19.90 22.18 18.58
CA TYR A 401 19.68 23.03 19.75
C TYR A 401 20.72 22.81 20.87
N TYR A 402 21.00 21.54 21.21
CA TYR A 402 21.88 21.21 22.34
C TYR A 402 23.36 21.15 21.97
N PHE A 403 23.71 20.93 20.71
CA PHE A 403 25.09 20.79 20.26
C PHE A 403 25.50 21.81 19.18
N PRO A 404 25.32 23.13 19.43
CA PRO A 404 25.67 24.15 18.43
C PRO A 404 27.19 24.18 18.12
N VAL A 405 28.03 23.73 19.05
CA VAL A 405 29.52 23.78 18.94
C VAL A 405 30.05 22.79 17.88
N VAL A 406 29.39 21.66 17.67
CA VAL A 406 29.83 20.63 16.71
C VAL A 406 29.68 21.09 15.26
N TRP A 407 28.75 22.03 14.99
CA TRP A 407 28.39 22.48 13.64
C TRP A 407 28.87 23.90 13.30
N ASN A 408 29.50 24.61 14.26
CA ASN A 408 30.07 25.95 14.08
C ASN A 408 31.61 25.91 13.95
N MET A 409 32.20 24.70 13.70
CA MET A 409 33.57 24.52 13.26
C MET A 409 33.61 24.39 11.72
#